data_c3025df3ec5f8a65e524c2d03b993f18
#
_entry.id   c3025df3ec5f8a65e524c2d03b993f18
#
_cell.length_a   1.000
_cell.length_b   1.000
_cell.length_c   1.000
_cell.angle_alpha   90.00
_cell.angle_beta   90.00
_cell.angle_gamma   90.00
#
_symmetry.space_group_name_H-M   'P 1'
#
loop_
_entity.id
_entity.type
_entity.pdbx_description
1 polymer ?
#
loop_
_entity_poly.entity_id
_entity_poly.type
_entity_poly.pdbx_seq_one_letter_code
_entity_poly.pdbx_strand_id
1 'polypeptide(L)'
;MVPDDEARLDRYDELIQRHANKHGLEWEILKRQMLAESEANRWAVSSHGARGLMQFMPATWREWGEGDPHDPEASIKAGAAYVSFLLSKFEEIPDLKERYKFALAAYNAGRPNINRCLEYARKATGAPGFFQDWVDAGKLPGPWQKWRVASQFLSMVTGRNAAITMQYVNQVMGEEEQ
;
A
#
# COMPACT_ATOMS: atom_id res chain seq x y z
N MET A 1 0.18 27.44 5.31
CA MET A 1 -1.02 26.58 5.37
C MET A 1 -2.14 27.42 5.99
N VAL A 2 -3.30 27.49 5.35
CA VAL A 2 -4.43 28.29 5.84
C VAL A 2 -5.18 27.43 6.88
N PRO A 3 -5.70 27.99 8.01
CA PRO A 3 -6.36 27.21 9.07
C PRO A 3 -7.49 26.27 8.58
N ASP A 4 -8.10 26.59 7.45
CA ASP A 4 -9.16 25.81 6.81
C ASP A 4 -8.66 24.52 6.14
N ASP A 5 -7.38 24.48 5.74
CA ASP A 5 -6.75 23.31 5.11
C ASP A 5 -6.43 22.23 6.15
N GLU A 6 -5.96 22.55 7.35
CA GLU A 6 -5.72 21.56 8.41
C GLU A 6 -7.03 20.90 8.84
N ALA A 7 -8.07 21.69 9.11
CA ALA A 7 -9.39 21.13 9.48
C ALA A 7 -9.96 20.23 8.38
N ARG A 8 -9.64 20.48 7.11
CA ARG A 8 -10.04 19.63 5.99
C ARG A 8 -9.30 18.30 5.99
N LEU A 9 -8.01 18.30 6.29
CA LEU A 9 -7.17 17.09 6.26
C LEU A 9 -7.43 16.17 7.46
N ASP A 10 -7.83 16.71 8.61
CA ASP A 10 -8.06 15.97 9.84
C ASP A 10 -9.51 15.52 10.04
N ARG A 11 -10.43 15.95 9.18
CA ARG A 11 -11.89 15.67 9.32
C ARG A 11 -12.26 14.19 9.40
N TYR A 12 -11.39 13.30 8.95
CA TYR A 12 -11.63 11.86 8.92
C TYR A 12 -10.80 11.07 9.93
N ASP A 13 -10.04 11.74 10.80
CA ASP A 13 -9.11 11.08 11.73
C ASP A 13 -9.79 10.05 12.63
N GLU A 14 -10.96 10.38 13.19
CA GLU A 14 -11.72 9.44 14.01
C GLU A 14 -12.15 8.18 13.24
N LEU A 15 -12.58 8.35 11.98
CA LEU A 15 -12.94 7.24 11.11
C LEU A 15 -11.71 6.37 10.80
N ILE A 16 -10.61 7.01 10.46
CA ILE A 16 -9.35 6.34 10.13
C ILE A 16 -8.84 5.57 11.32
N GLN A 17 -8.78 6.19 12.52
CA GLN A 17 -8.34 5.54 13.75
C GLN A 17 -9.21 4.32 14.09
N ARG A 18 -10.54 4.46 14.01
CA ARG A 18 -11.47 3.36 14.28
C ARG A 18 -11.24 2.16 13.37
N HIS A 19 -11.13 2.40 12.06
CA HIS A 19 -10.94 1.31 11.11
C HIS A 19 -9.51 0.76 11.11
N ALA A 20 -8.49 1.61 11.30
CA ALA A 20 -7.11 1.16 11.48
C ALA A 20 -6.97 0.25 12.70
N ASN A 21 -7.49 0.66 13.85
CA ASN A 21 -7.47 -0.14 15.09
C ASN A 21 -8.17 -1.48 14.92
N LYS A 22 -9.33 -1.50 14.24
CA LYS A 22 -10.06 -2.75 13.96
C LYS A 22 -9.24 -3.76 13.15
N HIS A 23 -8.36 -3.29 12.31
CA HIS A 23 -7.54 -4.12 11.41
C HIS A 23 -6.07 -4.23 11.83
N GLY A 24 -5.70 -3.68 13.00
CA GLY A 24 -4.33 -3.70 13.51
C GLY A 24 -3.34 -2.90 12.64
N LEU A 25 -3.81 -1.80 12.04
CA LEU A 25 -3.00 -0.93 11.19
C LEU A 25 -2.49 0.29 11.97
N GLU A 26 -1.37 0.84 11.53
CA GLU A 26 -0.90 2.16 11.95
C GLU A 26 -1.78 3.23 11.29
N TRP A 27 -2.57 3.94 12.09
CA TRP A 27 -3.57 4.89 11.58
C TRP A 27 -2.92 6.07 10.83
N GLU A 28 -1.72 6.48 11.22
CA GLU A 28 -0.96 7.54 10.55
C GLU A 28 -0.56 7.14 9.12
N ILE A 29 -0.24 5.86 8.90
CA ILE A 29 0.06 5.33 7.56
C ILE A 29 -1.22 5.35 6.73
N LEU A 30 -2.35 4.88 7.28
CA LEU A 30 -3.64 4.88 6.58
C LEU A 30 -4.10 6.31 6.25
N LYS A 31 -3.86 7.28 7.15
CA LYS A 31 -4.13 8.71 6.90
C LYS A 31 -3.29 9.24 5.74
N ARG A 32 -1.96 9.05 5.79
CA ARG A 32 -1.09 9.48 4.70
C ARG A 32 -1.44 8.83 3.37
N GLN A 33 -1.88 7.56 3.40
CA GLN A 33 -2.37 6.88 2.22
C GLN A 33 -3.62 7.58 1.65
N MET A 34 -4.64 7.86 2.47
CA MET A 34 -5.83 8.59 2.04
C MET A 34 -5.47 9.96 1.44
N LEU A 35 -4.52 10.67 2.07
CA LEU A 35 -4.06 11.97 1.56
C LEU A 35 -3.34 11.83 0.21
N ALA A 36 -2.50 10.81 0.04
CA ALA A 36 -1.85 10.53 -1.24
C ALA A 36 -2.83 10.13 -2.36
N GLU A 37 -3.94 9.45 -2.00
CA GLU A 37 -4.96 9.02 -2.96
C GLU A 37 -5.88 10.17 -3.41
N SER A 38 -6.33 11.02 -2.50
CA SER A 38 -7.42 11.96 -2.78
C SER A 38 -7.28 13.35 -2.18
N GLU A 39 -6.23 13.63 -1.42
CA GLU A 39 -6.08 14.86 -0.62
C GLU A 39 -7.31 15.12 0.27
N ALA A 40 -7.88 14.05 0.85
CA ALA A 40 -9.13 14.08 1.63
C ALA A 40 -10.37 14.56 0.84
N ASN A 41 -10.34 14.50 -0.49
CA ASN A 41 -11.49 14.81 -1.33
C ASN A 41 -12.34 13.56 -1.56
N ARG A 42 -13.48 13.44 -0.84
CA ARG A 42 -14.40 12.30 -0.99
C ARG A 42 -14.99 12.16 -2.41
N TRP A 43 -15.03 13.22 -3.18
CA TRP A 43 -15.58 13.25 -4.55
C TRP A 43 -14.52 13.03 -5.62
N ALA A 44 -13.28 12.73 -5.23
CA ALA A 44 -12.20 12.49 -6.18
C ALA A 44 -12.53 11.36 -7.15
N VAL A 45 -12.28 11.60 -8.44
CA VAL A 45 -12.37 10.62 -9.51
C VAL A 45 -11.14 10.76 -10.39
N SER A 46 -10.34 9.70 -10.49
CA SER A 46 -9.15 9.71 -11.34
C SER A 46 -9.51 9.54 -12.82
N SER A 47 -8.57 9.85 -13.71
CA SER A 47 -8.71 9.61 -15.17
C SER A 47 -8.95 8.13 -15.52
N HIS A 48 -8.58 7.21 -14.67
CA HIS A 48 -8.78 5.77 -14.82
C HIS A 48 -10.05 5.26 -14.12
N GLY A 49 -10.84 6.16 -13.50
CA GLY A 49 -12.11 5.83 -12.87
C GLY A 49 -12.03 5.34 -11.42
N ALA A 50 -10.88 5.50 -10.76
CA ALA A 50 -10.78 5.31 -9.30
C ALA A 50 -11.60 6.37 -8.56
N ARG A 51 -12.24 6.01 -7.43
CA ARG A 51 -13.23 6.87 -6.75
C ARG A 51 -13.04 6.93 -5.25
N GLY A 52 -13.45 8.07 -4.67
CA GLY A 52 -13.56 8.30 -3.23
C GLY A 52 -12.25 8.54 -2.53
N LEU A 53 -12.29 8.57 -1.19
CA LEU A 53 -11.13 8.89 -0.35
C LEU A 53 -9.93 7.96 -0.57
N MET A 54 -10.20 6.67 -0.77
CA MET A 54 -9.18 5.62 -0.91
C MET A 54 -8.98 5.19 -2.37
N GLN A 55 -9.51 5.93 -3.33
CA GLN A 55 -9.33 5.75 -4.78
C GLN A 55 -9.48 4.30 -5.27
N PHE A 56 -10.59 3.67 -4.89
CA PHE A 56 -10.88 2.33 -5.38
C PHE A 56 -11.25 2.32 -6.86
N MET A 57 -10.59 1.43 -7.62
CA MET A 57 -11.05 1.06 -8.95
C MET A 57 -12.39 0.32 -8.87
N PRO A 58 -13.30 0.47 -9.85
CA PRO A 58 -14.62 -0.17 -9.80
C PRO A 58 -14.59 -1.69 -9.61
N ALA A 59 -13.58 -2.38 -10.15
CA ALA A 59 -13.42 -3.83 -9.95
C ALA A 59 -13.08 -4.17 -8.50
N THR A 60 -12.11 -3.46 -7.92
CA THR A 60 -11.68 -3.65 -6.53
C THR A 60 -12.77 -3.22 -5.55
N TRP A 61 -13.54 -2.17 -5.87
CA TRP A 61 -14.70 -1.76 -5.07
C TRP A 61 -15.76 -2.85 -4.96
N ARG A 62 -16.07 -3.55 -6.05
CA ARG A 62 -17.03 -4.68 -6.03
C ARG A 62 -16.59 -5.83 -5.13
N GLU A 63 -15.30 -5.98 -4.91
CA GLU A 63 -14.75 -7.03 -4.06
C GLU A 63 -14.66 -6.60 -2.58
N TRP A 64 -14.29 -5.34 -2.31
CA TRP A 64 -13.92 -4.86 -0.99
C TRP A 64 -14.88 -3.82 -0.41
N GLY A 65 -15.62 -3.10 -1.24
CA GLY A 65 -16.50 -2.01 -0.85
C GLY A 65 -17.95 -2.44 -0.71
N GLU A 66 -18.69 -1.64 0.05
CA GLU A 66 -20.14 -1.73 0.19
C GLU A 66 -20.76 -0.34 -0.01
N GLY A 67 -21.82 -0.23 -0.78
CA GLY A 67 -22.51 1.04 -1.01
C GLY A 67 -21.75 2.00 -1.93
N ASP A 68 -21.77 3.29 -1.59
CA ASP A 68 -21.19 4.36 -2.41
C ASP A 68 -19.69 4.55 -2.09
N PRO A 69 -18.76 4.45 -3.07
CA PRO A 69 -17.35 4.72 -2.85
C PRO A 69 -17.06 6.17 -2.42
N HIS A 70 -17.99 7.10 -2.62
CA HIS A 70 -17.89 8.48 -2.17
C HIS A 70 -18.34 8.68 -0.71
N ASP A 71 -18.92 7.66 -0.08
CA ASP A 71 -19.21 7.68 1.35
C ASP A 71 -17.91 7.51 2.15
N PRO A 72 -17.56 8.45 3.07
CA PRO A 72 -16.30 8.39 3.79
C PRO A 72 -16.13 7.14 4.66
N GLU A 73 -17.19 6.72 5.36
CA GLU A 73 -17.15 5.53 6.20
C GLU A 73 -16.92 4.27 5.35
N ALA A 74 -17.67 4.12 4.25
CA ALA A 74 -17.54 2.99 3.34
C ALA A 74 -16.14 2.93 2.70
N SER A 75 -15.63 4.09 2.24
CA SER A 75 -14.33 4.17 1.57
C SER A 75 -13.17 3.84 2.52
N ILE A 76 -13.16 4.42 3.72
CA ILE A 76 -12.10 4.18 4.72
C ILE A 76 -12.18 2.75 5.26
N LYS A 77 -13.38 2.22 5.54
CA LYS A 77 -13.61 0.83 5.94
C LYS A 77 -12.99 -0.15 4.93
N ALA A 78 -13.33 0.02 3.66
CA ALA A 78 -12.81 -0.81 2.57
C ALA A 78 -11.28 -0.68 2.44
N GLY A 79 -10.74 0.56 2.53
CA GLY A 79 -9.31 0.83 2.48
C GLY A 79 -8.53 0.11 3.58
N ALA A 80 -8.97 0.23 4.82
CA ALA A 80 -8.36 -0.45 5.96
C ALA A 80 -8.39 -1.98 5.79
N ALA A 81 -9.52 -2.55 5.39
CA ALA A 81 -9.65 -3.98 5.16
C ALA A 81 -8.71 -4.46 4.05
N TYR A 82 -8.62 -3.71 2.93
CA TYR A 82 -7.78 -4.09 1.80
C TYR A 82 -6.29 -3.97 2.13
N VAL A 83 -5.86 -2.92 2.84
CA VAL A 83 -4.46 -2.79 3.31
C VAL A 83 -4.08 -3.94 4.25
N SER A 84 -4.95 -4.27 5.21
CA SER A 84 -4.73 -5.41 6.11
C SER A 84 -4.61 -6.74 5.35
N PHE A 85 -5.47 -6.96 4.36
CA PHE A 85 -5.36 -8.10 3.46
C PHE A 85 -4.02 -8.11 2.71
N LEU A 86 -3.60 -6.98 2.16
CA LEU A 86 -2.32 -6.90 1.44
C LEU A 86 -1.14 -7.17 2.37
N LEU A 87 -1.15 -6.66 3.60
CA LEU A 87 -0.13 -6.97 4.60
C LEU A 87 -0.04 -8.48 4.89
N SER A 88 -1.19 -9.17 4.96
CA SER A 88 -1.22 -10.64 5.15
C SER A 88 -0.67 -11.42 3.96
N LYS A 89 -0.51 -10.80 2.80
CA LYS A 89 0.06 -11.44 1.60
C LYS A 89 1.58 -11.32 1.49
N PHE A 90 2.21 -10.63 2.44
CA PHE A 90 3.65 -10.44 2.50
C PHE A 90 4.20 -10.84 3.88
N GLU A 91 3.62 -11.88 4.51
CA GLU A 91 4.04 -12.38 5.83
C GLU A 91 5.48 -12.91 5.84
N GLU A 92 6.00 -13.31 4.69
CA GLU A 92 7.39 -13.67 4.50
C GLU A 92 8.37 -12.50 4.71
N ILE A 93 7.86 -11.27 4.85
CA ILE A 93 8.64 -10.08 5.18
C ILE A 93 8.41 -9.76 6.67
N PRO A 94 9.35 -10.15 7.57
CA PRO A 94 9.13 -10.06 9.02
C PRO A 94 9.16 -8.63 9.55
N ASP A 95 9.92 -7.74 8.92
CA ASP A 95 9.99 -6.33 9.27
C ASP A 95 8.69 -5.63 8.85
N LEU A 96 7.91 -5.15 9.82
CA LEU A 96 6.59 -4.57 9.57
C LEU A 96 6.66 -3.32 8.70
N LYS A 97 7.68 -2.47 8.88
CA LYS A 97 7.88 -1.26 8.07
C LYS A 97 8.15 -1.61 6.61
N GLU A 98 8.99 -2.59 6.36
CA GLU A 98 9.24 -3.10 5.01
C GLU A 98 7.96 -3.72 4.43
N ARG A 99 7.22 -4.53 5.22
CA ARG A 99 5.98 -5.16 4.80
C ARG A 99 4.93 -4.12 4.36
N TYR A 100 4.81 -2.98 5.08
CA TYR A 100 3.96 -1.87 4.65
C TYR A 100 4.36 -1.34 3.26
N LYS A 101 5.64 -1.19 2.97
CA LYS A 101 6.10 -0.72 1.65
C LYS A 101 5.65 -1.65 0.52
N PHE A 102 5.74 -2.96 0.73
CA PHE A 102 5.23 -3.95 -0.24
C PHE A 102 3.71 -3.91 -0.37
N ALA A 103 2.99 -3.79 0.72
CA ALA A 103 1.53 -3.70 0.71
C ALA A 103 1.04 -2.43 0.00
N LEU A 104 1.64 -1.27 0.29
CA LEU A 104 1.35 0.00 -0.38
C LEU A 104 1.68 -0.03 -1.87
N ALA A 105 2.83 -0.59 -2.23
CA ALA A 105 3.18 -0.79 -3.64
C ALA A 105 2.16 -1.71 -4.34
N ALA A 106 1.69 -2.76 -3.66
CA ALA A 106 0.67 -3.66 -4.19
C ALA A 106 -0.71 -3.00 -4.30
N TYR A 107 -1.03 -2.07 -3.40
CA TYR A 107 -2.24 -1.25 -3.51
C TYR A 107 -2.21 -0.39 -4.78
N ASN A 108 -1.11 0.31 -5.02
CA ASN A 108 -0.93 1.23 -6.14
C ASN A 108 -0.73 0.51 -7.49
N ALA A 109 0.22 -0.44 -7.56
CA ALA A 109 0.62 -1.10 -8.82
C ALA A 109 -0.06 -2.46 -9.06
N GLY A 110 -0.82 -2.96 -8.09
CA GLY A 110 -1.40 -4.29 -8.12
C GLY A 110 -0.46 -5.38 -7.58
N ARG A 111 -0.99 -6.24 -6.72
CA ARG A 111 -0.25 -7.34 -6.07
C ARG A 111 0.50 -8.26 -7.04
N PRO A 112 -0.04 -8.67 -8.20
CA PRO A 112 0.69 -9.52 -9.13
C PRO A 112 2.01 -8.91 -9.61
N ASN A 113 2.06 -7.60 -9.83
CA ASN A 113 3.27 -6.91 -10.23
C ASN A 113 4.33 -6.91 -9.12
N ILE A 114 3.91 -6.69 -7.87
CA ILE A 114 4.85 -6.68 -6.73
C ILE A 114 5.36 -8.09 -6.43
N ASN A 115 4.54 -9.13 -6.58
CA ASN A 115 4.98 -10.52 -6.48
C ASN A 115 6.08 -10.84 -7.51
N ARG A 116 5.95 -10.34 -8.74
CA ARG A 116 6.99 -10.49 -9.77
C ARG A 116 8.27 -9.76 -9.40
N CYS A 117 8.19 -8.56 -8.83
CA CYS A 117 9.37 -7.84 -8.32
C CYS A 117 10.09 -8.65 -7.23
N LEU A 118 9.34 -9.24 -6.29
CA LEU A 118 9.89 -10.12 -5.25
C LEU A 118 10.54 -11.36 -5.84
N GLU A 119 9.93 -11.98 -6.83
CA GLU A 119 10.51 -13.15 -7.52
C GLU A 119 11.85 -12.80 -8.17
N TYR A 120 11.94 -11.67 -8.87
CA TYR A 120 13.20 -11.20 -9.44
C TYR A 120 14.25 -10.88 -8.37
N ALA A 121 13.85 -10.23 -7.28
CA ALA A 121 14.73 -9.93 -6.15
C ALA A 121 15.30 -11.21 -5.50
N ARG A 122 14.46 -12.23 -5.32
CA ARG A 122 14.88 -13.56 -4.81
C ARG A 122 15.91 -14.18 -5.73
N LYS A 123 15.65 -14.22 -7.02
CA LYS A 123 16.60 -14.77 -8.02
C LYS A 123 17.92 -14.02 -8.04
N ALA A 124 17.87 -12.68 -8.02
CA ALA A 124 19.06 -11.83 -8.06
C ALA A 124 19.92 -11.96 -6.79
N THR A 125 19.33 -12.26 -5.64
CA THR A 125 20.05 -12.42 -4.36
C THR A 125 20.40 -13.87 -4.03
N GLY A 126 20.12 -14.82 -4.95
CA GLY A 126 20.38 -16.24 -4.75
C GLY A 126 19.51 -16.89 -3.66
N ALA A 127 18.36 -16.30 -3.33
CA ALA A 127 17.43 -16.87 -2.37
C ALA A 127 16.74 -18.12 -2.96
N PRO A 128 16.47 -19.17 -2.16
CA PRO A 128 15.72 -20.34 -2.61
C PRO A 128 14.28 -19.94 -3.01
N GLY A 129 13.64 -20.76 -3.85
CA GLY A 129 12.35 -20.48 -4.47
C GLY A 129 11.18 -20.31 -3.51
N PHE A 130 11.24 -20.99 -2.35
CA PHE A 130 10.21 -20.91 -1.32
C PHE A 130 10.76 -20.32 -0.03
N PHE A 131 9.99 -19.46 0.62
CA PHE A 131 10.36 -18.84 1.90
C PHE A 131 10.61 -19.89 2.99
N GLN A 132 9.79 -20.96 3.04
CA GLN A 132 9.93 -22.01 4.05
C GLN A 132 11.28 -22.73 3.93
N ASP A 133 11.73 -23.01 2.70
CA ASP A 133 13.03 -23.62 2.46
C ASP A 133 14.20 -22.78 3.03
N TRP A 134 14.00 -21.46 3.04
CA TRP A 134 14.96 -20.50 3.59
C TRP A 134 14.98 -20.52 5.12
N VAL A 135 13.79 -20.57 5.75
CA VAL A 135 13.63 -20.67 7.20
C VAL A 135 14.17 -22.02 7.68
N ASP A 136 13.82 -23.10 7.01
CA ASP A 136 14.24 -24.47 7.35
C ASP A 136 15.78 -24.66 7.20
N ALA A 137 16.39 -23.91 6.28
CA ALA A 137 17.84 -23.85 6.12
C ALA A 137 18.55 -22.99 7.20
N GLY A 138 17.82 -22.43 8.17
CA GLY A 138 18.38 -21.56 9.23
C GLY A 138 18.95 -20.23 8.73
N LYS A 139 18.57 -19.80 7.53
CA LYS A 139 19.07 -18.56 6.95
C LYS A 139 18.25 -17.37 7.44
N LEU A 140 18.94 -16.30 7.85
CA LEU A 140 18.31 -15.04 8.23
C LEU A 140 17.57 -14.40 7.03
N PRO A 141 16.59 -13.52 7.30
CA PRO A 141 15.91 -12.74 6.27
C PRO A 141 16.90 -12.14 5.28
N GLY A 142 16.68 -12.36 3.98
CA GLY A 142 17.61 -11.95 2.94
C GLY A 142 17.37 -10.53 2.41
N PRO A 143 18.31 -10.00 1.61
CA PRO A 143 18.20 -8.66 1.04
C PRO A 143 16.93 -8.45 0.20
N TRP A 144 16.39 -9.50 -0.41
CA TRP A 144 15.18 -9.46 -1.23
C TRP A 144 13.92 -9.00 -0.47
N GLN A 145 13.91 -9.13 0.87
CA GLN A 145 12.82 -8.68 1.73
C GLN A 145 12.87 -7.17 2.01
N LYS A 146 13.90 -6.48 1.57
CA LYS A 146 13.98 -5.02 1.63
C LYS A 146 13.35 -4.40 0.39
N TRP A 147 12.45 -3.45 0.59
CA TRP A 147 11.78 -2.75 -0.50
C TRP A 147 12.75 -2.15 -1.51
N ARG A 148 13.83 -1.52 -1.04
CA ARG A 148 14.85 -0.93 -1.93
C ARG A 148 15.52 -1.95 -2.87
N VAL A 149 15.50 -3.25 -2.55
CA VAL A 149 16.02 -4.30 -3.43
C VAL A 149 14.96 -4.75 -4.42
N ALA A 150 13.73 -5.01 -3.95
CA ALA A 150 12.64 -5.45 -4.81
C ALA A 150 12.19 -4.35 -5.79
N SER A 151 12.20 -3.09 -5.36
CA SER A 151 11.78 -1.95 -6.18
C SER A 151 12.67 -1.70 -7.41
N GLN A 152 13.92 -2.16 -7.39
CA GLN A 152 14.81 -2.09 -8.57
C GLN A 152 14.23 -2.83 -9.78
N PHE A 153 13.33 -3.76 -9.57
CA PHE A 153 12.67 -4.52 -10.64
C PHE A 153 11.31 -3.92 -11.07
N LEU A 154 10.86 -2.82 -10.46
CA LEU A 154 9.58 -2.21 -10.81
C LEU A 154 9.51 -1.79 -12.28
N SER A 155 10.57 -1.17 -12.81
CA SER A 155 10.60 -0.72 -14.20
C SER A 155 10.47 -1.88 -15.21
N MET A 156 11.02 -3.05 -14.88
CA MET A 156 10.88 -4.26 -15.70
C MET A 156 9.44 -4.81 -15.66
N VAL A 157 8.72 -4.57 -14.58
CA VAL A 157 7.38 -5.16 -14.35
C VAL A 157 6.27 -4.19 -14.71
N THR A 158 6.42 -2.90 -14.38
CA THR A 158 5.37 -1.88 -14.50
C THR A 158 5.70 -0.80 -15.56
N GLY A 159 6.89 -0.84 -16.14
CA GLY A 159 7.32 0.12 -17.14
C GLY A 159 7.34 1.55 -16.60
N ARG A 160 6.66 2.47 -17.27
CA ARG A 160 6.63 3.91 -16.92
C ARG A 160 5.99 4.19 -15.55
N ASN A 161 5.18 3.28 -15.02
CA ASN A 161 4.50 3.45 -13.74
C ASN A 161 5.41 3.17 -12.53
N ALA A 162 6.64 2.69 -12.76
CA ALA A 162 7.57 2.38 -11.67
C ALA A 162 7.86 3.59 -10.76
N ALA A 163 8.16 4.75 -11.36
CA ALA A 163 8.43 5.98 -10.62
C ALA A 163 7.22 6.43 -9.79
N ILE A 164 6.01 6.32 -10.34
CA ILE A 164 4.75 6.66 -9.64
C ILE A 164 4.60 5.78 -8.39
N THR A 165 4.81 4.48 -8.53
CA THR A 165 4.70 3.55 -7.39
C THR A 165 5.77 3.81 -6.33
N MET A 166 7.01 4.12 -6.73
CA MET A 166 8.09 4.48 -5.81
C MET A 166 7.75 5.75 -5.02
N GLN A 167 7.36 6.80 -5.72
CA GLN A 167 6.98 8.07 -5.11
C GLN A 167 5.79 7.90 -4.15
N TYR A 168 4.78 7.13 -4.54
CA TYR A 168 3.63 6.82 -3.70
C TYR A 168 4.05 6.14 -2.39
N VAL A 169 4.88 5.10 -2.45
CA VAL A 169 5.36 4.39 -1.26
C VAL A 169 6.14 5.33 -0.34
N ASN A 170 7.07 6.13 -0.88
CA ASN A 170 7.86 7.07 -0.10
C ASN A 170 6.97 8.12 0.58
N GLN A 171 6.04 8.71 -0.17
CA GLN A 171 5.09 9.70 0.35
C GLN A 171 4.25 9.13 1.51
N VAL A 172 3.67 7.94 1.35
CA VAL A 172 2.82 7.33 2.38
C VAL A 172 3.64 6.88 3.59
N MET A 173 4.87 6.40 3.39
CA MET A 173 5.76 6.03 4.49
C MET A 173 6.40 7.24 5.18
N GLY A 174 6.30 8.45 4.61
CA GLY A 174 6.94 9.67 5.11
C GLY A 174 8.46 9.62 4.95
N GLU A 175 8.94 8.99 3.89
CA GLU A 175 10.38 8.91 3.55
C GLU A 175 10.68 9.95 2.46
N GLU A 176 11.76 10.73 2.66
CA GLU A 176 12.26 11.64 1.63
C GLU A 176 12.85 10.86 0.46
N GLU A 177 12.71 11.40 -0.77
CA GLU A 177 13.40 10.86 -1.95
C GLU A 177 14.92 11.00 -1.74
N GLN A 178 15.63 9.87 -1.69
CA GLN A 178 17.09 9.82 -1.65
C GLN A 178 17.66 9.72 -3.06
#